data_4d4512f22fd94d2eb0c57698489375cc
#
_entry.id   4d4512f22fd94d2eb0c57698489375cc
#
_cell.length_a   1.000
_cell.length_b   1.000
_cell.length_c   1.000
_cell.angle_alpha   90.00
_cell.angle_beta   90.00
_cell.angle_gamma   90.00
#
_symmetry.space_group_name_H-M   'P 1'
#
loop_
_entity.id
_entity.type
_entity.pdbx_description
1 polymer ?
#
loop_
_entity_poly.entity_id
_entity_poly.type
_entity_poly.pdbx_seq_one_letter_code
_entity_poly.pdbx_strand_id
1 'polypeptide(L)'
;AIGIPEFVNADMVKQGAVVIDVGINRKDDPSKPKGSKLVGDVAFEEVESKASYITPVPGGVGPMTIAMLMANTVNAAMWQKGLDGLNL
;
A
#
# COMPACT_ATOMS: atom_id res chain seq x y z
N ALA A 1 -3.18 -6.79 2.97
CA ALA A 1 -1.95 -7.60 2.74
C ALA A 1 -2.32 -9.09 2.71
N ILE A 2 -2.99 -9.52 1.66
CA ILE A 2 -3.47 -10.91 1.52
C ILE A 2 -2.51 -11.73 0.66
N GLY A 3 -1.94 -11.10 -0.38
CA GLY A 3 -1.09 -11.77 -1.34
C GLY A 3 -1.85 -12.40 -2.51
N ILE A 4 -3.11 -12.05 -2.69
CA ILE A 4 -3.94 -12.53 -3.80
C ILE A 4 -4.36 -11.30 -4.62
N PRO A 5 -3.97 -11.23 -5.91
CA PRO A 5 -4.27 -10.07 -6.74
C PRO A 5 -5.77 -9.77 -6.81
N GLU A 6 -6.12 -8.52 -6.54
CA GLU A 6 -7.48 -7.99 -6.68
C GLU A 6 -8.55 -8.79 -5.95
N PHE A 7 -8.18 -9.44 -4.83
CA PHE A 7 -9.10 -10.27 -4.06
C PHE A 7 -10.23 -9.46 -3.41
N VAL A 8 -9.90 -8.28 -2.87
CA VAL A 8 -10.89 -7.42 -2.20
C VAL A 8 -11.66 -6.64 -3.26
N ASN A 9 -12.95 -6.92 -3.38
CA ASN A 9 -13.82 -6.26 -4.35
C ASN A 9 -14.78 -5.26 -3.66
N ALA A 10 -15.60 -4.56 -4.46
CA ALA A 10 -16.50 -3.54 -3.94
C ALA A 10 -17.51 -4.08 -2.92
N ASP A 11 -17.92 -5.33 -3.05
CA ASP A 11 -18.90 -5.94 -2.12
C ASP A 11 -18.33 -6.13 -0.72
N MET A 12 -17.02 -6.17 -0.59
CA MET A 12 -16.33 -6.35 0.69
C MET A 12 -16.03 -5.04 1.40
N VAL A 13 -16.31 -3.90 0.76
CA VAL A 13 -15.94 -2.58 1.24
C VAL A 13 -17.18 -1.76 1.51
N LYS A 14 -17.21 -1.10 2.67
CA LYS A 14 -18.30 -0.20 3.03
C LYS A 14 -18.21 1.09 2.22
N GLN A 15 -19.35 1.65 1.85
CA GLN A 15 -19.44 2.96 1.22
C GLN A 15 -18.71 4.01 2.06
N GLY A 16 -17.81 4.76 1.44
CA GLY A 16 -17.05 5.79 2.12
C GLY A 16 -15.83 5.30 2.90
N ALA A 17 -15.48 4.01 2.80
CA ALA A 17 -14.34 3.45 3.53
C ALA A 17 -13.01 4.07 3.07
N VAL A 18 -12.05 4.10 3.99
CA VAL A 18 -10.65 4.40 3.70
C VAL A 18 -9.94 3.07 3.47
N VAL A 19 -9.33 2.90 2.32
CA VAL A 19 -8.70 1.64 1.92
C VAL A 19 -7.21 1.84 1.71
N ILE A 20 -6.41 1.10 2.48
CA ILE A 20 -4.95 1.13 2.38
C ILE A 20 -4.49 -0.23 1.87
N ASP A 21 -4.07 -0.26 0.61
CA ASP A 21 -3.65 -1.48 -0.08
C ASP A 21 -2.13 -1.61 -0.01
N VAL A 22 -1.67 -2.56 0.78
CA VAL A 22 -0.24 -2.84 0.98
C VAL A 22 0.25 -3.91 0.00
N GLY A 23 -0.66 -4.63 -0.63
CA GLY A 23 -0.33 -5.73 -1.52
C GLY A 23 0.41 -5.27 -2.77
N ILE A 24 1.37 -6.07 -3.21
CA ILE A 24 2.03 -5.90 -4.50
C ILE A 24 2.08 -7.27 -5.16
N ASN A 25 1.40 -7.40 -6.27
CA ASN A 25 1.31 -8.64 -7.01
C ASN A 25 1.59 -8.38 -8.49
N ARG A 26 2.14 -9.38 -9.14
CA ARG A 26 2.37 -9.33 -10.59
C ARG A 26 1.21 -10.05 -11.27
N LYS A 27 0.52 -9.34 -12.16
CA LYS A 27 -0.60 -9.87 -12.94
C LYS A 27 -0.24 -9.85 -14.41
N ASP A 28 -0.52 -10.94 -15.12
CA ASP A 28 -0.26 -11.03 -16.55
C ASP A 28 -1.06 -9.97 -17.30
N ASP A 29 -0.36 -9.21 -18.16
CA ASP A 29 -0.97 -8.19 -19.00
C ASP A 29 -0.19 -8.12 -20.32
N PRO A 30 -0.68 -8.76 -21.36
CA PRO A 30 0.03 -8.79 -22.65
C PRO A 30 0.12 -7.41 -23.31
N SER A 31 -0.67 -6.43 -22.87
CA SER A 31 -0.58 -5.06 -23.38
C SER A 31 0.64 -4.31 -22.85
N LYS A 32 1.33 -4.84 -21.83
CA LYS A 32 2.52 -4.21 -21.25
C LYS A 32 3.80 -4.75 -21.89
N PRO A 33 4.84 -3.92 -22.03
CA PRO A 33 6.12 -4.36 -22.61
C PRO A 33 6.76 -5.55 -21.92
N LYS A 34 6.56 -5.70 -20.61
CA LYS A 34 7.09 -6.83 -19.83
C LYS A 34 6.11 -7.99 -19.71
N GLY A 35 4.93 -7.91 -20.35
CA GLY A 35 3.90 -8.92 -20.28
C GLY A 35 3.20 -9.00 -18.92
N SER A 36 3.43 -8.07 -18.01
CA SER A 36 2.81 -8.05 -16.69
C SER A 36 2.67 -6.62 -16.16
N LYS A 37 1.76 -6.45 -15.21
CA LYS A 37 1.60 -5.20 -14.45
C LYS A 37 1.59 -5.50 -12.97
N LEU A 38 1.85 -4.47 -12.16
CA LEU A 38 1.74 -4.57 -10.71
C LEU A 38 0.34 -4.16 -10.27
N VAL A 39 -0.28 -4.96 -9.43
CA VAL A 39 -1.58 -4.69 -8.82
C VAL A 39 -1.52 -5.01 -7.34
N GLY A 40 -2.41 -4.38 -6.56
CA GLY A 40 -2.56 -4.70 -5.15
C GLY A 40 -3.50 -5.87 -4.91
N ASP A 41 -3.87 -6.03 -3.66
CA ASP A 41 -4.84 -7.04 -3.23
C ASP A 41 -6.28 -6.54 -3.38
N VAL A 42 -6.46 -5.27 -3.70
CA VAL A 42 -7.76 -4.63 -3.87
C VAL A 42 -8.05 -4.44 -5.36
N ALA A 43 -9.28 -4.73 -5.78
CA ALA A 43 -9.75 -4.43 -7.13
C ALA A 43 -9.98 -2.91 -7.24
N PHE A 44 -8.91 -2.18 -7.53
CA PHE A 44 -8.82 -0.73 -7.43
C PHE A 44 -9.96 0.00 -8.15
N GLU A 45 -10.19 -0.35 -9.41
CA GLU A 45 -11.15 0.38 -10.24
C GLU A 45 -12.56 0.35 -9.66
N GLU A 46 -13.03 -0.80 -9.19
CA GLU A 46 -14.38 -0.91 -8.64
C GLU A 46 -14.48 -0.40 -7.20
N VAL A 47 -13.40 -0.54 -6.41
CA VAL A 47 -13.39 -0.07 -5.03
C VAL A 47 -13.21 1.44 -4.95
N GLU A 48 -12.47 2.03 -5.88
CA GLU A 48 -12.23 3.48 -5.94
C GLU A 48 -13.54 4.27 -5.98
N SER A 49 -14.52 3.80 -6.72
CA SER A 49 -15.82 4.48 -6.84
C SER A 49 -16.62 4.47 -5.53
N LYS A 50 -16.31 3.55 -4.62
CA LYS A 50 -17.03 3.35 -3.37
C LYS A 50 -16.29 3.91 -2.16
N ALA A 51 -14.95 3.86 -2.17
CA ALA A 51 -14.11 4.35 -1.08
C ALA A 51 -14.04 5.87 -1.06
N SER A 52 -13.88 6.45 0.13
CA SER A 52 -13.59 7.88 0.26
C SER A 52 -12.13 8.18 -0.07
N TYR A 53 -11.22 7.30 0.32
CA TYR A 53 -9.80 7.36 -0.01
C TYR A 53 -9.30 5.95 -0.28
N ILE A 54 -8.41 5.81 -1.26
CA ILE A 54 -7.78 4.53 -1.57
C ILE A 54 -6.35 4.76 -2.07
N THR A 55 -5.41 3.95 -1.57
CA THR A 55 -4.03 4.02 -2.04
C THR A 55 -3.86 3.29 -3.37
N PRO A 56 -3.11 3.87 -4.31
CA PRO A 56 -2.80 3.17 -5.56
C PRO A 56 -1.72 2.11 -5.38
N VAL A 57 -1.60 1.20 -6.33
CA VAL A 57 -0.50 0.26 -6.45
C VAL A 57 -0.08 0.21 -7.92
N PRO A 58 1.19 0.43 -8.25
CA PRO A 58 2.28 0.86 -7.37
C PRO A 58 2.23 2.35 -7.02
N GLY A 59 3.14 2.79 -6.17
CA GLY A 59 3.32 4.21 -5.87
C GLY A 59 2.53 4.73 -4.68
N GLY A 60 1.82 3.86 -3.96
CA GLY A 60 1.07 4.22 -2.76
C GLY A 60 1.86 4.01 -1.47
N VAL A 61 1.64 2.86 -0.82
CA VAL A 61 2.24 2.54 0.47
C VAL A 61 3.75 2.29 0.38
N GLY A 62 4.24 1.77 -0.74
CA GLY A 62 5.67 1.44 -0.90
C GLY A 62 6.61 2.59 -0.53
N PRO A 63 6.46 3.78 -1.14
CA PRO A 63 7.29 4.94 -0.78
C PRO A 63 7.18 5.34 0.69
N MET A 64 6.01 5.22 1.29
CA MET A 64 5.81 5.50 2.72
C MET A 64 6.49 4.46 3.59
N THR A 65 6.54 3.21 3.17
CA THR A 65 7.27 2.14 3.88
C THR A 65 8.74 2.50 4.01
N ILE A 66 9.35 2.98 2.93
CA ILE A 66 10.75 3.40 2.93
C ILE A 66 10.95 4.60 3.85
N ALA A 67 10.10 5.61 3.74
CA ALA A 67 10.19 6.81 4.58
C ALA A 67 10.08 6.47 6.07
N MET A 68 9.13 5.62 6.44
CA MET A 68 8.92 5.23 7.83
C MET A 68 10.02 4.30 8.34
N LEU A 69 10.59 3.46 7.48
CA LEU A 69 11.76 2.66 7.86
C LEU A 69 12.94 3.54 8.25
N MET A 70 13.19 4.58 7.48
CA MET A 70 14.26 5.54 7.80
C MET A 70 13.98 6.26 9.12
N ALA A 71 12.77 6.75 9.33
CA ALA A 71 12.36 7.42 10.56
C ALA A 71 12.51 6.49 11.78
N ASN A 72 12.05 5.26 11.65
CA ASN A 72 12.12 4.27 12.72
C ASN A 72 13.56 3.88 13.05
N THR A 73 14.42 3.81 12.03
CA THR A 73 15.85 3.51 12.23
C THR A 73 16.54 4.62 13.01
N VAL A 74 16.26 5.87 12.69
CA VAL A 74 16.77 7.03 13.41
C VAL A 74 16.27 7.02 14.86
N ASN A 75 14.98 6.79 15.05
CA ASN A 75 14.39 6.71 16.40
C ASN A 75 15.05 5.61 17.23
N ALA A 76 15.26 4.44 16.67
CA ALA A 76 15.91 3.33 17.37
C ALA A 76 17.34 3.71 17.81
N ALA A 77 18.09 4.36 16.93
CA ALA A 77 19.45 4.83 17.26
C ALA A 77 19.43 5.88 18.38
N MET A 78 18.49 6.82 18.33
CA MET A 78 18.34 7.86 19.36
C MET A 78 17.98 7.24 20.70
N TRP A 79 17.05 6.32 20.74
CA TRP A 79 16.65 5.64 22.00
C TRP A 79 17.80 4.82 22.59
N GLN A 80 18.61 4.18 21.75
CA GLN A 80 19.81 3.46 22.24
C GLN A 80 20.82 4.40 22.92
N LYS A 81 20.83 5.67 22.54
CA LYS A 81 21.70 6.69 23.13
C LYS A 81 21.04 7.46 24.27
N GLY A 82 19.84 7.04 24.70
CA GLY A 82 19.10 7.71 25.76
C GLY A 82 18.51 9.06 25.36
N LEU A 83 18.36 9.30 24.05
CA LEU A 83 17.77 10.53 23.50
C LEU A 83 16.28 10.33 23.24
N ASP A 84 15.53 11.44 23.21
CA ASP A 84 14.14 11.41 22.76
C ASP A 84 14.10 11.12 21.26
N GLY A 85 13.11 10.35 20.82
CA GLY A 85 12.95 10.05 19.42
C GLY A 85 12.39 11.23 18.63
N LEU A 86 12.26 11.03 17.31
CA LEU A 86 11.57 11.97 16.44
C LEU A 86 10.10 12.05 16.84
N ASN A 87 9.55 13.26 16.76
CA ASN A 87 8.15 13.48 17.09
C ASN A 87 7.27 13.30 15.83
N LEU A 88 7.04 12.05 15.47
CA LEU A 88 6.26 11.66 14.30
C LEU A 88 4.94 11.03 14.67
#